data_fd83ea23d45134bec8e5b8f421e9b9ec
#
_entry.id   fd83ea23d45134bec8e5b8f421e9b9ec
#
_cell.length_a   1.000
_cell.length_b   1.000
_cell.length_c   1.000
_cell.angle_alpha   90.00
_cell.angle_beta   90.00
_cell.angle_gamma   90.00
#
_symmetry.space_group_name_H-M   'P 1'
#
loop_
_entity.id
_entity.type
_entity.pdbx_description
1 polymer ?
#
loop_
_entity_poly.entity_id
_entity_poly.type
_entity_poly.pdbx_seq_one_letter_code
_entity_poly.pdbx_strand_id
1 'polypeptide(L)'
;MPNARTGSLLALAGFGLATAGAALYGARYSRGKRDGWYRDLRKPSFTPPDKVFPVAWTTLHALIAYSGWRVWSAAPSRQRNAALRLWISQLAANAQWSKLFFGKPRPTLALVDVFALEGSIIAYIAAAHKVDRPAAYAFVPYAAWVAFATVLNAEILRLNPQLS
;
A
#
# COMPACT_ATOMS: atom_id res chain seq x y z
N MET A 1 -32.07 -8.70 -12.54
CA MET A 1 -31.15 -8.30 -11.45
C MET A 1 -30.01 -9.33 -11.39
N PRO A 2 -28.73 -8.95 -11.34
CA PRO A 2 -27.66 -9.91 -11.15
C PRO A 2 -27.90 -10.66 -9.83
N ASN A 3 -27.70 -11.98 -9.84
CA ASN A 3 -27.83 -12.76 -8.62
C ASN A 3 -26.74 -12.35 -7.61
N ALA A 4 -26.92 -12.65 -6.31
CA ALA A 4 -26.01 -12.22 -5.26
C ALA A 4 -24.53 -12.64 -5.53
N ARG A 5 -24.30 -13.78 -6.18
CA ARG A 5 -22.96 -14.26 -6.58
C ARG A 5 -22.34 -13.38 -7.66
N THR A 6 -23.09 -13.00 -8.67
CA THR A 6 -22.60 -12.12 -9.75
C THR A 6 -22.22 -10.73 -9.20
N GLY A 7 -23.05 -10.16 -8.31
CA GLY A 7 -22.72 -8.88 -7.64
C GLY A 7 -21.45 -8.95 -6.80
N SER A 8 -21.21 -10.04 -6.09
CA SER A 8 -20.01 -10.26 -5.30
C SER A 8 -18.75 -10.39 -6.16
N LEU A 9 -18.82 -11.11 -7.29
CA LEU A 9 -17.68 -11.25 -8.21
C LEU A 9 -17.35 -9.93 -8.92
N LEU A 10 -18.35 -9.15 -9.30
CA LEU A 10 -18.14 -7.81 -9.86
C LEU A 10 -17.48 -6.86 -8.85
N ALA A 11 -17.88 -6.94 -7.58
CA ALA A 11 -17.24 -6.16 -6.53
C ALA A 11 -15.78 -6.58 -6.32
N LEU A 12 -15.48 -7.88 -6.25
CA LEU A 12 -14.11 -8.38 -6.15
C LEU A 12 -13.25 -7.89 -7.33
N ALA A 13 -13.78 -7.96 -8.55
CA ALA A 13 -13.11 -7.42 -9.72
C ALA A 13 -12.88 -5.91 -9.61
N GLY A 14 -13.83 -5.14 -9.09
CA GLY A 14 -13.70 -3.69 -8.84
C GLY A 14 -12.58 -3.37 -7.86
N PHE A 15 -12.49 -4.10 -6.73
CA PHE A 15 -11.39 -3.95 -5.77
C PHE A 15 -10.05 -4.36 -6.38
N GLY A 16 -10.03 -5.44 -7.17
CA GLY A 16 -8.84 -5.87 -7.92
C GLY A 16 -8.36 -4.79 -8.91
N LEU A 17 -9.27 -4.21 -9.69
CA LEU A 17 -8.93 -3.15 -10.64
C LEU A 17 -8.45 -1.87 -9.94
N ALA A 18 -9.06 -1.49 -8.82
CA ALA A 18 -8.63 -0.33 -8.05
C ALA A 18 -7.20 -0.49 -7.51
N THR A 19 -6.89 -1.66 -6.93
CA THR A 19 -5.53 -1.96 -6.43
C THR A 19 -4.52 -2.10 -7.57
N ALA A 20 -4.88 -2.74 -8.68
CA ALA A 20 -4.03 -2.84 -9.87
C ALA A 20 -3.76 -1.44 -10.48
N GLY A 21 -4.77 -0.57 -10.52
CA GLY A 21 -4.61 0.82 -10.97
C GLY A 21 -3.62 1.60 -10.11
N ALA A 22 -3.72 1.49 -8.78
CA ALA A 22 -2.77 2.11 -7.85
C ALA A 22 -1.35 1.53 -8.02
N ALA A 23 -1.23 0.20 -8.17
CA ALA A 23 0.04 -0.47 -8.41
C ALA A 23 0.70 -0.01 -9.72
N LEU A 24 -0.06 0.06 -10.81
CA LEU A 24 0.42 0.53 -12.11
C LEU A 24 0.81 2.01 -12.07
N TYR A 25 0.03 2.84 -11.37
CA TYR A 25 0.37 4.24 -11.15
C TYR A 25 1.71 4.38 -10.41
N GLY A 26 1.92 3.65 -9.32
CA GLY A 26 3.18 3.63 -8.60
C GLY A 26 4.35 3.10 -9.46
N ALA A 27 4.10 2.02 -10.21
CA ALA A 27 5.09 1.39 -11.06
C ALA A 27 5.63 2.32 -12.17
N ARG A 28 4.82 3.27 -12.70
CA ARG A 28 5.32 4.25 -13.69
C ARG A 28 6.44 5.12 -13.13
N TYR A 29 6.50 5.35 -11.84
CA TYR A 29 7.55 6.15 -11.20
C TYR A 29 8.76 5.31 -10.78
N SER A 30 8.57 4.04 -10.44
CA SER A 30 9.65 3.15 -10.02
C SER A 30 10.36 2.44 -11.18
N ARG A 31 9.67 2.23 -12.33
CA ARG A 31 10.27 1.66 -13.54
C ARG A 31 11.26 2.64 -14.16
N GLY A 32 12.46 2.19 -14.46
CA GLY A 32 13.52 2.98 -15.10
C GLY A 32 14.29 3.92 -14.17
N LYS A 33 13.86 4.14 -12.91
CA LYS A 33 14.59 4.97 -11.94
C LYS A 33 15.48 4.18 -11.00
N ARG A 34 15.36 2.87 -10.96
CA ARG A 34 16.32 1.98 -10.29
C ARG A 34 17.69 2.02 -10.94
N ASP A 35 17.74 2.34 -12.25
CA ASP A 35 18.98 2.48 -13.03
C ASP A 35 19.57 3.90 -12.94
N GLY A 36 18.86 4.85 -12.33
CA GLY A 36 19.26 6.24 -12.13
C GLY A 36 19.69 6.53 -10.70
N TRP A 37 19.25 7.69 -10.16
CA TRP A 37 19.65 8.22 -8.86
C TRP A 37 19.52 7.21 -7.69
N TYR A 38 18.51 6.32 -7.71
CA TYR A 38 18.33 5.32 -6.67
C TYR A 38 19.46 4.27 -6.63
N ARG A 39 20.07 3.97 -7.78
CA ARG A 39 21.23 3.05 -7.85
C ARG A 39 22.44 3.62 -7.13
N ASP A 40 22.62 4.95 -7.24
CA ASP A 40 23.78 5.65 -6.71
C ASP A 40 23.67 5.96 -5.21
N LEU A 41 22.51 5.72 -4.61
CA LEU A 41 22.29 5.89 -3.17
C LEU A 41 23.06 4.86 -2.35
N ARG A 42 23.59 5.31 -1.22
CA ARG A 42 24.06 4.42 -0.15
C ARG A 42 22.85 3.75 0.48
N LYS A 43 22.79 2.41 0.39
CA LYS A 43 21.68 1.61 0.91
C LYS A 43 22.12 0.85 2.15
N PRO A 44 21.25 0.64 3.14
CA PRO A 44 21.55 -0.20 4.29
C PRO A 44 21.78 -1.66 3.86
N SER A 45 22.56 -2.39 4.65
CA SER A 45 22.92 -3.79 4.39
C SER A 45 21.74 -4.74 4.35
N PHE A 46 20.63 -4.38 5.03
CA PHE A 46 19.39 -5.14 5.05
C PHE A 46 18.44 -4.85 3.87
N THR A 47 18.87 -4.05 2.88
CA THR A 47 18.05 -3.80 1.68
C THR A 47 17.82 -5.10 0.92
N PRO A 48 16.55 -5.51 0.70
CA PRO A 48 16.25 -6.74 -0.03
C PRO A 48 16.74 -6.66 -1.48
N PRO A 49 17.06 -7.81 -2.11
CA PRO A 49 17.31 -7.87 -3.55
C PRO A 49 16.11 -7.34 -4.34
N ASP A 50 16.38 -6.67 -5.46
CA ASP A 50 15.36 -5.98 -6.27
C ASP A 50 14.18 -6.87 -6.68
N LYS A 51 14.43 -8.16 -6.91
CA LYS A 51 13.40 -9.14 -7.27
C LYS A 51 12.38 -9.43 -6.16
N VAL A 52 12.69 -9.11 -4.90
CA VAL A 52 11.77 -9.29 -3.76
C VAL A 52 10.61 -8.30 -3.83
N PHE A 53 10.88 -7.06 -4.24
CA PHE A 53 9.87 -6.00 -4.25
C PHE A 53 8.66 -6.30 -5.16
N PRO A 54 8.81 -6.72 -6.43
CA PRO A 54 7.66 -7.07 -7.26
C PRO A 54 6.81 -8.21 -6.68
N VAL A 55 7.45 -9.25 -6.14
CA VAL A 55 6.76 -10.40 -5.54
C VAL A 55 5.96 -9.95 -4.31
N ALA A 56 6.60 -9.22 -3.39
CA ALA A 56 5.95 -8.70 -2.19
C ALA A 56 4.75 -7.82 -2.56
N TRP A 57 4.94 -6.82 -3.41
CA TRP A 57 3.87 -5.91 -3.80
C TRP A 57 2.71 -6.59 -4.54
N THR A 58 2.98 -7.60 -5.39
CA THR A 58 1.91 -8.35 -6.06
C THR A 58 1.05 -9.10 -5.03
N THR A 59 1.69 -9.77 -4.08
CA THR A 59 1.00 -10.47 -2.99
C THR A 59 0.19 -9.50 -2.12
N LEU A 60 0.80 -8.38 -1.73
CA LEU A 60 0.15 -7.37 -0.90
C LEU A 60 -1.06 -6.73 -1.59
N HIS A 61 -0.96 -6.39 -2.88
CA HIS A 61 -2.09 -5.84 -3.62
C HIS A 61 -3.25 -6.84 -3.73
N ALA A 62 -2.97 -8.13 -3.88
CA ALA A 62 -4.00 -9.17 -3.85
C ALA A 62 -4.70 -9.23 -2.48
N LEU A 63 -3.95 -9.17 -1.38
CA LEU A 63 -4.48 -9.14 -0.01
C LEU A 63 -5.28 -7.86 0.26
N ILE A 64 -4.82 -6.70 -0.22
CA ILE A 64 -5.52 -5.41 -0.13
C ILE A 64 -6.87 -5.48 -0.85
N ALA A 65 -6.90 -6.02 -2.08
CA ALA A 65 -8.15 -6.19 -2.84
C ALA A 65 -9.11 -7.15 -2.14
N TYR A 66 -8.61 -8.29 -1.70
CA TYR A 66 -9.38 -9.28 -0.95
C TYR A 66 -9.99 -8.70 0.32
N SER A 67 -9.19 -7.99 1.10
CA SER A 67 -9.63 -7.34 2.34
C SER A 67 -10.75 -6.32 2.09
N GLY A 68 -10.58 -5.43 1.11
CA GLY A 68 -11.59 -4.44 0.74
C GLY A 68 -12.91 -5.08 0.30
N TRP A 69 -12.82 -6.12 -0.54
CA TRP A 69 -13.99 -6.89 -0.97
C TRP A 69 -14.70 -7.56 0.21
N ARG A 70 -13.99 -8.16 1.15
CA ARG A 70 -14.56 -8.76 2.36
C ARG A 70 -15.35 -7.75 3.19
N VAL A 71 -14.75 -6.58 3.45
CA VAL A 71 -15.41 -5.51 4.17
C VAL A 71 -16.64 -5.02 3.42
N TRP A 72 -16.55 -4.87 2.10
CA TRP A 72 -17.68 -4.47 1.26
C TRP A 72 -18.82 -5.50 1.30
N SER A 73 -18.51 -6.79 1.36
CA SER A 73 -19.48 -7.90 1.38
C SER A 73 -20.21 -8.03 2.72
N ALA A 74 -19.75 -7.38 3.79
CA ALA A 74 -20.41 -7.34 5.08
C ALA A 74 -21.71 -6.51 5.00
N ALA A 75 -22.62 -6.74 5.96
CA ALA A 75 -23.87 -5.98 6.05
C ALA A 75 -23.63 -4.46 6.13
N PRO A 76 -24.44 -3.64 5.45
CA PRO A 76 -24.31 -2.18 5.50
C PRO A 76 -24.35 -1.65 6.93
N SER A 77 -23.33 -0.88 7.32
CA SER A 77 -23.20 -0.27 8.64
C SER A 77 -22.28 0.97 8.59
N ARG A 78 -22.36 1.81 9.62
CA ARG A 78 -21.45 2.96 9.77
C ARG A 78 -19.99 2.49 9.86
N GLN A 79 -19.73 1.39 10.56
CA GLN A 79 -18.41 0.80 10.73
C GLN A 79 -17.84 0.31 9.37
N ARG A 80 -18.66 -0.42 8.59
CA ARG A 80 -18.30 -0.87 7.23
C ARG A 80 -17.92 0.33 6.35
N ASN A 81 -18.74 1.38 6.34
CA ASN A 81 -18.50 2.55 5.50
C ASN A 81 -17.26 3.33 5.96
N ALA A 82 -16.98 3.39 7.27
CA ALA A 82 -15.75 3.97 7.80
C ALA A 82 -14.50 3.17 7.34
N ALA A 83 -14.56 1.84 7.45
CA ALA A 83 -13.48 0.97 6.99
C ALA A 83 -13.23 1.13 5.48
N LEU A 84 -14.28 1.18 4.65
CA LEU A 84 -14.13 1.39 3.21
C LEU A 84 -13.50 2.74 2.86
N ARG A 85 -13.83 3.81 3.59
CA ARG A 85 -13.16 5.12 3.41
C ARG A 85 -11.68 5.05 3.74
N LEU A 86 -11.30 4.37 4.83
CA LEU A 86 -9.89 4.16 5.19
C LEU A 86 -9.17 3.27 4.15
N TRP A 87 -9.87 2.27 3.60
CA TRP A 87 -9.32 1.46 2.51
C TRP A 87 -8.98 2.30 1.27
N ILE A 88 -9.84 3.25 0.90
CA ILE A 88 -9.59 4.15 -0.24
C ILE A 88 -8.44 5.11 0.08
N SER A 89 -8.43 5.73 1.28
CA SER A 89 -7.41 6.72 1.64
C SER A 89 -6.00 6.12 1.70
N GLN A 90 -5.83 4.91 2.28
CA GLN A 90 -4.53 4.26 2.29
C GLN A 90 -4.05 3.88 0.88
N LEU A 91 -4.97 3.50 -0.03
CA LEU A 91 -4.60 3.16 -1.40
C LEU A 91 -4.11 4.39 -2.17
N ALA A 92 -4.73 5.56 -1.94
CA ALA A 92 -4.30 6.83 -2.51
C ALA A 92 -2.93 7.26 -1.96
N ALA A 93 -2.70 7.16 -0.65
CA ALA A 93 -1.41 7.46 -0.02
C ALA A 93 -0.30 6.52 -0.54
N ASN A 94 -0.58 5.22 -0.64
CA ASN A 94 0.36 4.24 -1.21
C ASN A 94 0.79 4.62 -2.64
N ALA A 95 -0.17 4.99 -3.49
CA ALA A 95 0.11 5.43 -4.85
C ALA A 95 0.97 6.71 -4.87
N GLN A 96 0.71 7.66 -3.96
CA GLN A 96 1.43 8.92 -3.86
C GLN A 96 2.88 8.72 -3.40
N TRP A 97 3.15 7.83 -2.45
CA TRP A 97 4.49 7.56 -1.97
C TRP A 97 5.47 7.23 -3.10
N SER A 98 5.07 6.37 -4.03
CA SER A 98 5.89 6.01 -5.20
C SER A 98 6.27 7.23 -6.05
N LYS A 99 5.36 8.19 -6.19
CA LYS A 99 5.62 9.46 -6.90
C LYS A 99 6.60 10.35 -6.14
N LEU A 100 6.47 10.44 -4.81
CA LEU A 100 7.34 11.26 -3.96
C LEU A 100 8.75 10.69 -3.88
N PHE A 101 8.86 9.37 -3.75
CA PHE A 101 10.16 8.70 -3.59
C PHE A 101 10.91 8.57 -4.93
N PHE A 102 10.22 8.11 -6.00
CA PHE A 102 10.87 7.83 -7.29
C PHE A 102 10.61 8.89 -8.35
N GLY A 103 9.45 9.56 -8.34
CA GLY A 103 9.03 10.48 -9.42
C GLY A 103 9.71 11.83 -9.36
N LYS A 104 9.60 12.52 -8.25
CA LYS A 104 10.29 13.77 -7.92
C LYS A 104 11.05 13.49 -6.63
N PRO A 105 12.35 13.15 -6.66
CA PRO A 105 13.04 12.68 -5.47
C PRO A 105 12.94 13.68 -4.32
N ARG A 106 12.00 13.43 -3.44
CA ARG A 106 11.77 14.17 -2.18
C ARG A 106 11.66 13.16 -1.03
N PRO A 107 12.75 12.47 -0.70
CA PRO A 107 12.71 11.33 0.21
C PRO A 107 12.29 11.72 1.64
N THR A 108 12.51 12.97 2.06
CA THR A 108 11.98 13.50 3.32
C THR A 108 10.45 13.58 3.31
N LEU A 109 9.85 14.09 2.23
CA LEU A 109 8.39 14.10 2.09
C LEU A 109 7.84 12.68 1.94
N ALA A 110 8.56 11.79 1.26
CA ALA A 110 8.18 10.38 1.15
C ALA A 110 8.21 9.69 2.53
N LEU A 111 9.12 10.09 3.43
CA LEU A 111 9.15 9.58 4.81
C LEU A 111 7.94 10.06 5.60
N VAL A 112 7.53 11.32 5.47
CA VAL A 112 6.30 11.83 6.11
C VAL A 112 5.06 11.10 5.57
N ASP A 113 4.98 10.94 4.25
CA ASP A 113 3.87 10.25 3.59
C ASP A 113 3.75 8.78 4.02
N VAL A 114 4.88 8.06 4.17
CA VAL A 114 4.86 6.66 4.60
C VAL A 114 4.43 6.51 6.08
N PHE A 115 4.73 7.47 6.95
CA PHE A 115 4.17 7.48 8.31
C PHE A 115 2.65 7.70 8.31
N ALA A 116 2.15 8.61 7.47
CA ALA A 116 0.72 8.83 7.31
C ALA A 116 0.01 7.60 6.71
N LEU A 117 0.67 6.95 5.75
CA LEU A 117 0.21 5.69 5.17
C LEU A 117 0.11 4.60 6.24
N GLU A 118 1.16 4.39 7.05
CA GLU A 118 1.17 3.40 8.13
C GLU A 118 0.05 3.66 9.13
N GLY A 119 -0.14 4.92 9.55
CA GLY A 119 -1.25 5.30 10.43
C GLY A 119 -2.62 4.97 9.82
N SER A 120 -2.80 5.20 8.52
CA SER A 120 -4.06 4.87 7.84
C SER A 120 -4.29 3.36 7.70
N ILE A 121 -3.22 2.58 7.53
CA ILE A 121 -3.26 1.11 7.49
C ILE A 121 -3.69 0.57 8.86
N ILE A 122 -3.08 1.05 9.94
CA ILE A 122 -3.43 0.65 11.33
C ILE A 122 -4.89 1.02 11.63
N ALA A 123 -5.32 2.23 11.26
CA ALA A 123 -6.70 2.66 11.43
C ALA A 123 -7.68 1.77 10.64
N TYR A 124 -7.30 1.39 9.40
CA TYR A 124 -8.09 0.44 8.61
C TYR A 124 -8.19 -0.92 9.28
N ILE A 125 -7.10 -1.49 9.75
CA ILE A 125 -7.08 -2.80 10.44
C ILE A 125 -8.03 -2.76 11.65
N ALA A 126 -7.94 -1.70 12.47
CA ALA A 126 -8.82 -1.53 13.64
C ALA A 126 -10.31 -1.39 13.27
N ALA A 127 -10.61 -0.67 12.18
CA ALA A 127 -11.97 -0.51 11.69
C ALA A 127 -12.50 -1.82 11.06
N ALA A 128 -11.71 -2.47 10.21
CA ALA A 128 -12.04 -3.72 9.55
C ALA A 128 -12.25 -4.85 10.56
N HIS A 129 -11.47 -4.91 11.63
CA HIS A 129 -11.61 -5.92 12.69
C HIS A 129 -13.00 -5.93 13.35
N LYS A 130 -13.66 -4.77 13.41
CA LYS A 130 -15.04 -4.62 13.93
C LYS A 130 -16.10 -5.06 12.93
N VAL A 131 -15.74 -5.26 11.66
CA VAL A 131 -16.64 -5.60 10.56
C VAL A 131 -16.43 -7.04 10.11
N ASP A 132 -15.18 -7.40 9.83
CA ASP A 132 -14.75 -8.70 9.31
C ASP A 132 -13.30 -8.97 9.72
N ARG A 133 -13.11 -9.88 10.69
CA ARG A 133 -11.77 -10.21 11.23
C ARG A 133 -10.80 -10.75 10.16
N PRO A 134 -11.20 -11.68 9.26
CA PRO A 134 -10.33 -12.12 8.19
C PRO A 134 -9.85 -10.99 7.27
N ALA A 135 -10.70 -9.98 7.00
CA ALA A 135 -10.29 -8.80 6.25
C ALA A 135 -9.19 -8.01 6.97
N ALA A 136 -9.33 -7.81 8.29
CA ALA A 136 -8.31 -7.14 9.09
C ALA A 136 -6.99 -7.92 9.09
N TYR A 137 -7.02 -9.23 9.28
CA TYR A 137 -5.81 -10.05 9.28
C TYR A 137 -5.11 -10.11 7.92
N ALA A 138 -5.85 -10.07 6.82
CA ALA A 138 -5.28 -9.96 5.48
C ALA A 138 -4.44 -8.68 5.26
N PHE A 139 -4.67 -7.65 6.06
CA PHE A 139 -3.93 -6.38 6.00
C PHE A 139 -2.66 -6.35 6.86
N VAL A 140 -2.50 -7.28 7.81
CA VAL A 140 -1.34 -7.31 8.71
C VAL A 140 0.00 -7.44 7.95
N PRO A 141 0.13 -8.32 6.94
CA PRO A 141 1.37 -8.38 6.15
C PRO A 141 1.70 -7.07 5.45
N TYR A 142 0.68 -6.30 5.05
CA TYR A 142 0.89 -4.98 4.44
C TYR A 142 1.39 -3.96 5.46
N ALA A 143 0.84 -3.91 6.67
CA ALA A 143 1.36 -3.07 7.75
C ALA A 143 2.84 -3.41 8.05
N ALA A 144 3.18 -4.68 8.19
CA ALA A 144 4.55 -5.11 8.43
C ALA A 144 5.50 -4.70 7.29
N TRP A 145 5.06 -4.79 6.03
CA TRP A 145 5.85 -4.37 4.88
C TRP A 145 6.06 -2.85 4.83
N VAL A 146 5.03 -2.06 5.14
CA VAL A 146 5.13 -0.59 5.15
C VAL A 146 5.99 -0.12 6.33
N ALA A 147 5.88 -0.73 7.51
CA ALA A 147 6.78 -0.47 8.63
C ALA A 147 8.24 -0.75 8.26
N PHE A 148 8.52 -1.87 7.60
CA PHE A 148 9.85 -2.17 7.05
C PHE A 148 10.30 -1.11 6.04
N ALA A 149 9.44 -0.70 5.10
CA ALA A 149 9.74 0.33 4.11
C ALA A 149 10.00 1.70 4.76
N THR A 150 9.33 2.01 5.88
CA THR A 150 9.56 3.21 6.67
C THR A 150 10.98 3.23 7.25
N VAL A 151 11.41 2.13 7.88
CA VAL A 151 12.78 1.97 8.40
C VAL A 151 13.79 2.07 7.27
N LEU A 152 13.54 1.41 6.14
CA LEU A 152 14.42 1.46 4.96
C LEU A 152 14.55 2.88 4.40
N ASN A 153 13.44 3.64 4.29
CA ASN A 153 13.45 5.02 3.82
C ASN A 153 14.22 5.95 4.78
N ALA A 154 13.98 5.82 6.10
CA ALA A 154 14.68 6.59 7.11
C ALA A 154 16.20 6.33 7.08
N GLU A 155 16.60 5.08 6.93
CA GLU A 155 18.00 4.70 6.87
C GLU A 155 18.68 5.16 5.57
N ILE A 156 17.98 5.15 4.44
CA ILE A 156 18.48 5.73 3.19
C ILE A 156 18.73 7.24 3.38
N LEU A 157 17.84 7.98 4.03
CA LEU A 157 18.05 9.41 4.34
C LEU A 157 19.27 9.61 5.24
N ARG A 158 19.41 8.82 6.30
CA ARG A 158 20.55 8.89 7.20
C ARG A 158 21.89 8.68 6.48
N LEU A 159 21.94 7.73 5.56
CA LEU A 159 23.14 7.40 4.78
C LEU A 159 23.45 8.39 3.65
N ASN A 160 22.48 9.23 3.27
CA ASN A 160 22.58 10.18 2.17
C ASN A 160 22.10 11.59 2.60
N PRO A 161 22.83 12.28 3.49
CA PRO A 161 22.41 13.55 4.07
C PRO A 161 22.19 14.68 3.05
N GLN A 162 22.77 14.57 1.86
CA GLN A 162 22.57 15.50 0.74
C GLN A 162 21.13 15.46 0.17
N LEU A 163 20.29 14.52 0.61
CA LEU A 163 18.89 14.38 0.18
C LEU A 163 17.88 15.03 1.14
N SER A 164 18.35 15.56 2.27
CA SER A 164 17.52 16.17 3.32
C SER A 164 17.10 17.59 2.96
#